data_d771800e724240c69f723e92355c6a0b
#
_entry.id   d771800e724240c69f723e92355c6a0b
#
_cell.length_a   1.000
_cell.length_b   1.000
_cell.length_c   1.000
_cell.angle_alpha   90.00
_cell.angle_beta   90.00
_cell.angle_gamma   90.00
#
_symmetry.space_group_name_H-M   'P 1'
#
loop_
_entity.id
_entity.type
_entity.pdbx_description
1 polymer ?
#
loop_
_entity_poly.entity_id
_entity_poly.type
_entity_poly.pdbx_seq_one_letter_code
_entity_poly.pdbx_strand_id
1 'polypeptide(L)'
;MLLTHDSVRRPDDFSSYLLLSTSSRTPLITFWTASYCNTCKTVSPILEELISSGVGEEEGGVSYAEIEYDSPDIMESGLGMTYMITSVPTLLSFDRGEAQLMTKATDPKLMKNKESLKEWIRTEARRRGEGGGGGSRWELFGGLFGNTK
;
A
#
# COMPACT_ATOMS: atom_id res chain seq x y z
N MET A 1 6.63 10.67 -10.06
CA MET A 1 5.34 10.11 -9.69
C MET A 1 4.35 11.19 -9.28
N LEU A 2 3.12 11.05 -9.72
CA LEU A 2 2.08 11.99 -9.35
C LEU A 2 1.33 11.50 -8.14
N LEU A 3 1.22 12.37 -7.15
CA LEU A 3 0.40 12.12 -5.99
C LEU A 3 -0.94 12.79 -6.17
N THR A 4 -2.00 12.04 -6.00
CA THR A 4 -3.31 12.66 -5.94
C THR A 4 -3.64 12.89 -4.48
N HIS A 5 -4.25 14.02 -4.21
CA HIS A 5 -4.59 14.39 -2.84
C HIS A 5 -6.02 14.05 -2.49
N ASP A 6 -6.75 13.53 -3.45
CA ASP A 6 -8.14 13.17 -3.21
C ASP A 6 -8.21 11.79 -2.58
N SER A 7 -8.88 11.72 -1.45
CA SER A 7 -9.12 10.44 -0.81
C SER A 7 -10.12 9.62 -1.60
N VAL A 8 -9.95 8.31 -1.57
CA VAL A 8 -10.90 7.39 -2.18
C VAL A 8 -12.09 7.23 -1.24
N ARG A 9 -13.25 7.58 -1.75
CA ARG A 9 -14.50 7.51 -0.98
C ARG A 9 -15.50 6.52 -1.58
N ARG A 10 -15.20 5.97 -2.76
CA ARG A 10 -16.11 5.07 -3.44
C ARG A 10 -15.34 3.88 -4.00
N PRO A 11 -16.00 2.71 -4.04
CA PRO A 11 -15.34 1.51 -4.55
C PRO A 11 -14.85 1.65 -5.99
N ASP A 12 -15.58 2.39 -6.82
CA ASP A 12 -15.19 2.57 -8.22
C ASP A 12 -13.83 3.26 -8.34
N ASP A 13 -13.61 4.26 -7.49
CA ASP A 13 -12.33 4.95 -7.50
C ASP A 13 -11.20 4.03 -7.05
N PHE A 14 -11.47 3.19 -6.06
CA PHE A 14 -10.50 2.21 -5.63
C PHE A 14 -10.13 1.26 -6.77
N SER A 15 -11.14 0.78 -7.50
CA SER A 15 -10.90 -0.10 -8.64
C SER A 15 -10.04 0.58 -9.70
N SER A 16 -10.26 1.87 -9.93
CA SER A 16 -9.46 2.63 -10.89
C SER A 16 -8.00 2.68 -10.48
N TYR A 17 -7.73 2.93 -9.19
CA TYR A 17 -6.37 2.94 -8.70
C TYR A 17 -5.71 1.59 -8.87
N LEU A 18 -6.44 0.50 -8.60
CA LEU A 18 -5.90 -0.84 -8.78
C LEU A 18 -5.54 -1.10 -10.24
N LEU A 19 -6.40 -0.70 -11.16
CA LEU A 19 -6.14 -0.89 -12.58
C LEU A 19 -4.92 -0.09 -13.04
N LEU A 20 -4.82 1.15 -12.61
CA LEU A 20 -3.68 1.99 -12.99
C LEU A 20 -2.38 1.42 -12.45
N SER A 21 -2.41 0.95 -11.21
CA SER A 21 -1.25 0.34 -10.59
C SER A 21 -0.80 -0.91 -11.37
N THR A 22 -1.75 -1.75 -11.72
CA THR A 22 -1.45 -2.97 -12.45
C THR A 22 -0.88 -2.64 -13.84
N SER A 23 -1.47 -1.67 -14.52
CA SER A 23 -1.02 -1.28 -15.86
C SER A 23 0.39 -0.70 -15.83
N SER A 24 0.72 0.07 -14.80
CA SER A 24 2.03 0.71 -14.72
C SER A 24 3.07 -0.17 -14.06
N ARG A 25 2.67 -1.36 -13.60
CA ARG A 25 3.55 -2.33 -12.95
C ARG A 25 4.20 -1.77 -11.70
N THR A 26 3.48 -0.94 -10.98
CA THR A 26 3.93 -0.44 -9.68
C THR A 26 2.94 -0.92 -8.62
N PRO A 27 3.43 -1.32 -7.45
CA PRO A 27 2.51 -1.68 -6.38
C PRO A 27 1.72 -0.46 -5.94
N LEU A 28 0.50 -0.69 -5.52
CA LEU A 28 -0.34 0.37 -4.98
C LEU A 28 -0.29 0.32 -3.47
N ILE A 29 0.22 1.38 -2.86
CA ILE A 29 0.19 1.50 -1.41
C ILE A 29 -1.11 2.18 -1.04
N THR A 30 -1.91 1.53 -0.21
CA THR A 30 -3.16 2.12 0.29
C THR A 30 -3.01 2.43 1.76
N PHE A 31 -3.45 3.62 2.12
CA PHE A 31 -3.45 4.08 3.50
C PHE A 31 -4.90 4.24 3.93
N TRP A 32 -5.36 3.36 4.82
CA TRP A 32 -6.75 3.34 5.25
C TRP A 32 -6.91 4.25 6.45
N THR A 33 -7.78 5.23 6.31
CA THR A 33 -7.92 6.32 7.28
C THR A 33 -9.39 6.52 7.59
N ALA A 34 -9.66 7.29 8.63
CA ALA A 34 -11.02 7.66 8.99
C ALA A 34 -11.03 9.09 9.50
N SER A 35 -12.17 9.74 9.39
CA SER A 35 -12.29 11.15 9.76
C SER A 35 -12.01 11.40 11.25
N TYR A 36 -12.28 10.40 12.09
CA TYR A 36 -12.08 10.52 13.54
C TYR A 36 -10.68 10.14 13.99
N CYS A 37 -9.80 9.78 13.08
CA CYS A 37 -8.49 9.18 13.43
C CYS A 37 -7.42 10.25 13.47
N ASN A 38 -7.02 10.66 14.68
CA ASN A 38 -5.97 11.67 14.83
C ASN A 38 -4.60 11.17 14.37
N THR A 39 -4.31 9.89 14.65
CA THR A 39 -3.05 9.30 14.18
C THR A 39 -2.95 9.34 12.67
N CYS A 40 -4.06 9.08 11.99
CA CYS A 40 -4.08 9.14 10.52
C CYS A 40 -3.70 10.53 10.03
N LYS A 41 -4.17 11.57 10.71
CA LYS A 41 -3.88 12.94 10.31
C LYS A 41 -2.41 13.30 10.50
N THR A 42 -1.75 12.64 11.45
CA THR A 42 -0.32 12.82 11.66
C THR A 42 0.49 12.07 10.62
N VAL A 43 0.08 10.85 10.29
CA VAL A 43 0.85 9.97 9.42
C VAL A 43 0.69 10.35 7.95
N SER A 44 -0.50 10.77 7.55
CA SER A 44 -0.78 11.06 6.13
C SER A 44 0.22 12.02 5.51
N PRO A 45 0.52 13.18 6.12
CA PRO A 45 1.50 14.10 5.50
C PRO A 45 2.90 13.50 5.42
N ILE A 46 3.29 12.70 6.40
CA ILE A 46 4.62 12.07 6.39
C ILE A 46 4.71 11.12 5.21
N LEU A 47 3.69 10.31 5.03
CA LEU A 47 3.63 9.32 3.97
C LEU A 47 3.65 9.99 2.61
N GLU A 48 2.83 11.03 2.43
CA GLU A 48 2.79 11.77 1.17
C GLU A 48 4.14 12.41 0.87
N GLU A 49 4.78 12.97 1.88
CA GLU A 49 6.08 13.60 1.68
C GLU A 49 7.12 12.58 1.24
N LEU A 50 7.15 11.43 1.89
CA LEU A 50 8.13 10.41 1.56
C LEU A 50 7.96 9.92 0.13
N ILE A 51 6.72 9.64 -0.25
CA ILE A 51 6.46 9.12 -1.59
C ILE A 51 6.74 10.19 -2.65
N SER A 52 6.32 11.43 -2.42
CA SER A 52 6.55 12.47 -3.42
C SER A 52 8.01 12.86 -3.51
N SER A 53 8.80 12.63 -2.46
CA SER A 53 10.24 12.91 -2.52
C SER A 53 11.03 11.78 -3.18
N GLY A 54 10.37 10.67 -3.54
CA GLY A 54 11.00 9.64 -4.33
C GLY A 54 11.38 8.38 -3.57
N VAL A 55 10.93 8.24 -2.32
CA VAL A 55 11.21 7.00 -1.58
C VAL A 55 10.57 5.84 -2.33
N GLY A 56 11.37 4.81 -2.58
CA GLY A 56 10.93 3.62 -3.30
C GLY A 56 11.16 3.66 -4.79
N GLU A 57 11.57 4.80 -5.34
CA GLU A 57 11.72 4.89 -6.80
C GLU A 57 12.91 4.09 -7.31
N GLU A 58 13.96 3.98 -6.52
CA GLU A 58 15.10 3.15 -6.92
C GLU A 58 14.71 1.68 -6.98
N GLU A 59 13.71 1.30 -6.22
CA GLU A 59 13.23 -0.08 -6.18
C GLU A 59 12.18 -0.36 -7.24
N GLY A 60 11.74 0.65 -7.98
CA GLY A 60 10.75 0.48 -9.03
C GLY A 60 9.56 1.42 -8.93
N GLY A 61 9.44 2.12 -7.83
CA GLY A 61 8.35 3.07 -7.64
C GLY A 61 7.10 2.46 -7.05
N VAL A 62 6.23 3.31 -6.55
CA VAL A 62 4.93 2.89 -6.02
C VAL A 62 3.86 3.88 -6.45
N SER A 63 2.63 3.42 -6.49
CA SER A 63 1.45 4.27 -6.58
C SER A 63 0.87 4.41 -5.18
N TYR A 64 0.05 5.42 -4.98
CA TYR A 64 -0.45 5.71 -3.64
C TYR A 64 -1.90 6.15 -3.68
N ALA A 65 -2.68 5.70 -2.71
CA ALA A 65 -4.06 6.13 -2.55
C ALA A 65 -4.44 6.09 -1.07
N GLU A 66 -5.18 7.10 -0.62
CA GLU A 66 -5.77 7.10 0.71
C GLU A 66 -7.21 6.64 0.58
N ILE A 67 -7.61 5.69 1.43
CA ILE A 67 -8.96 5.14 1.42
C ILE A 67 -9.66 5.63 2.67
N GLU A 68 -10.79 6.31 2.50
CA GLU A 68 -11.60 6.74 3.66
C GLU A 68 -12.47 5.58 4.11
N TYR A 69 -11.99 4.88 5.11
CA TYR A 69 -12.65 3.68 5.61
C TYR A 69 -14.08 3.96 6.07
N ASP A 70 -14.32 5.12 6.69
CA ASP A 70 -15.62 5.46 7.23
C ASP A 70 -16.53 6.20 6.25
N SER A 71 -16.12 6.32 4.99
CA SER A 71 -17.00 6.85 3.95
C SER A 71 -18.18 5.88 3.78
N PRO A 72 -19.41 6.40 3.65
CA PRO A 72 -20.57 5.50 3.55
C PRO A 72 -20.48 4.49 2.43
N ASP A 73 -20.00 4.90 1.26
CA ASP A 73 -19.92 3.99 0.12
C ASP A 73 -18.87 2.91 0.35
N ILE A 74 -17.74 3.27 0.96
CA ILE A 74 -16.71 2.27 1.27
C ILE A 74 -17.22 1.30 2.32
N MET A 75 -17.87 1.79 3.35
CA MET A 75 -18.41 0.93 4.40
C MET A 75 -19.47 -0.02 3.84
N GLU A 76 -20.35 0.50 3.03
CA GLU A 76 -21.44 -0.29 2.47
C GLU A 76 -20.91 -1.36 1.51
N SER A 77 -19.80 -1.08 0.83
CA SER A 77 -19.24 -2.02 -0.13
C SER A 77 -18.62 -3.24 0.52
N GLY A 78 -18.27 -3.16 1.80
CA GLY A 78 -17.58 -4.24 2.48
C GLY A 78 -16.10 -4.34 2.16
N LEU A 79 -15.52 -3.32 1.52
CA LEU A 79 -14.11 -3.35 1.15
C LEU A 79 -13.19 -3.59 2.34
N GLY A 80 -13.49 -2.91 3.46
CA GLY A 80 -12.68 -3.09 4.65
C GLY A 80 -12.67 -4.53 5.12
N MET A 81 -13.83 -5.17 5.06
CA MET A 81 -13.94 -6.56 5.46
C MET A 81 -13.20 -7.47 4.48
N THR A 82 -13.33 -7.18 3.18
CA THR A 82 -12.66 -7.97 2.14
C THR A 82 -11.16 -8.05 2.39
N TYR A 83 -10.57 -6.95 2.80
CA TYR A 83 -9.11 -6.89 2.97
C TYR A 83 -8.70 -6.93 4.44
N MET A 84 -9.63 -7.30 5.29
CA MET A 84 -9.38 -7.50 6.73
C MET A 84 -8.82 -6.25 7.39
N ILE A 85 -9.44 -5.10 7.07
CA ILE A 85 -9.08 -3.84 7.71
C ILE A 85 -9.90 -3.76 9.00
N THR A 86 -9.23 -3.95 10.12
CA THR A 86 -9.89 -3.98 11.43
C THR A 86 -9.61 -2.76 12.28
N SER A 87 -8.69 -1.92 11.83
CA SER A 87 -8.34 -0.71 12.57
C SER A 87 -7.79 0.30 11.60
N VAL A 88 -7.78 1.57 11.99
CA VAL A 88 -7.14 2.63 11.25
C VAL A 88 -6.12 3.30 12.18
N PRO A 89 -5.00 3.73 11.67
CA PRO A 89 -4.55 3.63 10.28
C PRO A 89 -4.05 2.22 9.94
N THR A 90 -4.19 1.85 8.69
CA THR A 90 -3.62 0.61 8.17
C THR A 90 -2.93 0.92 6.85
N LEU A 91 -1.74 0.34 6.65
CA LEU A 91 -1.02 0.37 5.39
C LEU A 91 -1.11 -1.00 4.75
N LEU A 92 -1.55 -1.03 3.51
CA LEU A 92 -1.69 -2.30 2.78
C LEU A 92 -1.31 -2.04 1.34
N SER A 93 -0.39 -2.85 0.80
CA SER A 93 -0.03 -2.70 -0.60
C SER A 93 -0.73 -3.76 -1.43
N PHE A 94 -0.89 -3.43 -2.70
CA PHE A 94 -1.48 -4.33 -3.68
C PHE A 94 -0.48 -4.50 -4.80
N ASP A 95 -0.21 -5.75 -5.17
CA ASP A 95 0.68 -6.06 -6.27
C ASP A 95 -0.11 -6.85 -7.29
N ARG A 96 -0.20 -6.33 -8.50
CA ARG A 96 -1.01 -6.91 -9.56
C ARG A 96 -2.47 -7.06 -9.14
N GLY A 97 -2.95 -6.12 -8.36
CA GLY A 97 -4.32 -6.14 -7.89
C GLY A 97 -4.56 -7.02 -6.68
N GLU A 98 -3.53 -7.67 -6.16
CA GLU A 98 -3.68 -8.59 -5.03
C GLU A 98 -3.15 -7.97 -3.76
N ALA A 99 -3.94 -8.05 -2.70
CA ALA A 99 -3.57 -7.51 -1.39
C ALA A 99 -2.41 -8.31 -0.80
N GLN A 100 -1.39 -7.59 -0.35
CA GLN A 100 -0.20 -8.19 0.26
C GLN A 100 -0.39 -8.22 1.77
N LEU A 101 -1.15 -9.20 2.24
CA LEU A 101 -1.59 -9.22 3.63
C LEU A 101 -0.47 -9.51 4.62
N MET A 102 0.58 -10.20 4.15
CA MET A 102 1.69 -10.56 5.04
C MET A 102 2.49 -9.33 5.52
N THR A 103 2.48 -8.27 4.74
CA THR A 103 3.21 -7.05 5.12
C THR A 103 2.28 -5.91 5.52
N LYS A 104 1.00 -6.21 5.68
CA LYS A 104 0.04 -5.20 6.16
C LYS A 104 0.52 -4.65 7.49
N ALA A 105 0.57 -3.32 7.60
CA ALA A 105 1.08 -2.66 8.78
C ALA A 105 -0.03 -1.93 9.51
N THR A 106 -0.14 -2.16 10.81
CA THR A 106 -1.15 -1.51 11.63
C THR A 106 -0.55 -0.80 12.84
N ASP A 107 0.77 -0.86 13.00
CA ASP A 107 1.43 -0.31 14.17
C ASP A 107 1.69 1.19 13.99
N PRO A 108 1.05 2.04 14.79
CA PRO A 108 1.27 3.49 14.66
C PRO A 108 2.73 3.89 14.88
N LYS A 109 3.46 3.13 15.69
CA LYS A 109 4.88 3.45 15.94
C LYS A 109 5.71 3.30 14.68
N LEU A 110 5.43 2.28 13.89
CA LEU A 110 6.11 2.11 12.60
C LEU A 110 5.81 3.29 11.68
N MET A 111 4.55 3.69 11.64
CA MET A 111 4.11 4.72 10.71
C MET A 111 4.60 6.11 11.08
N LYS A 112 4.80 6.37 12.37
CA LYS A 112 5.30 7.67 12.81
C LYS A 112 6.82 7.78 12.72
N ASN A 113 7.51 6.66 12.54
CA ASN A 113 8.96 6.65 12.42
C ASN A 113 9.33 6.69 10.94
N LYS A 114 9.95 7.78 10.50
CA LYS A 114 10.24 7.97 9.09
C LYS A 114 11.12 6.86 8.53
N GLU A 115 12.10 6.41 9.28
CA GLU A 115 13.00 5.37 8.77
C GLU A 115 12.29 4.03 8.59
N SER A 116 11.45 3.66 9.55
CA SER A 116 10.66 2.43 9.42
C SER A 116 9.70 2.52 8.25
N LEU A 117 9.09 3.68 8.08
CA LEU A 117 8.13 3.89 7.01
C LEU A 117 8.82 3.84 5.65
N LYS A 118 9.99 4.46 5.53
CA LYS A 118 10.78 4.39 4.30
C LYS A 118 11.10 2.95 3.94
N GLU A 119 11.53 2.18 4.93
CA GLU A 119 11.90 0.80 4.66
C GLU A 119 10.70 -0.03 4.25
N TRP A 120 9.55 0.23 4.86
CA TRP A 120 8.32 -0.45 4.46
C TRP A 120 7.97 -0.13 3.01
N ILE A 121 8.04 1.16 2.64
CA ILE A 121 7.73 1.58 1.27
C ILE A 121 8.68 0.91 0.28
N ARG A 122 9.98 0.88 0.60
CA ARG A 122 10.97 0.27 -0.29
C ARG A 122 10.72 -1.23 -0.46
N THR A 123 10.37 -1.88 0.64
CA THR A 123 10.06 -3.31 0.59
C THR A 123 8.89 -3.58 -0.36
N GLU A 124 7.85 -2.76 -0.26
CA GLU A 124 6.70 -2.96 -1.15
C GLU A 124 7.05 -2.59 -2.59
N ALA A 125 7.86 -1.54 -2.78
CA ALA A 125 8.24 -1.12 -4.12
C ALA A 125 8.99 -2.21 -4.89
N ARG A 126 9.71 -3.06 -4.16
CA ARG A 126 10.47 -4.13 -4.81
C ARG A 126 9.60 -5.19 -5.46
N ARG A 127 8.31 -5.21 -5.18
CA ARG A 127 7.40 -6.19 -5.77
C ARG A 127 7.18 -5.94 -7.25
N ARG A 128 6.92 -4.71 -7.63
CA ARG A 128 6.93 -4.22 -9.02
C ARG A 128 6.08 -5.05 -9.99
N GLY A 129 5.07 -5.74 -9.50
CA GLY A 129 4.22 -6.53 -10.36
C GLY A 129 4.88 -7.80 -10.87
N GLU A 130 5.93 -8.27 -10.24
CA GLU A 130 6.67 -9.46 -10.69
C GLU A 130 6.21 -10.72 -10.02
N GLY A 131 5.31 -10.58 -9.17
CA GLY A 131 4.81 -11.75 -8.52
C GLY A 131 5.78 -12.40 -7.61
N GLY A 132 6.03 -12.48 -7.53
CA GLY A 132 6.73 -12.89 -6.92
C GLY A 132 7.43 -13.26 -6.59
N GLY A 133 7.29 -12.93 -7.01
CA GLY A 133 7.97 -13.24 -6.60
C GLY A 133 8.61 -13.30 -6.46
N GLY A 134 8.60 -13.16 -6.74
CA GLY A 134 9.31 -13.33 -6.43
C GLY A 134 9.85 -13.24 -6.36
N GLY A 135 9.96 -13.09 -6.48
CA GLY A 135 10.61 -13.20 -6.09
C GLY A 135 10.92 -13.29 -6.01
N SER A 136 10.79 -13.25 -6.07
CA SER A 136 11.24 -13.49 -5.78
C SER A 136 11.32 -13.96 -5.63
N ARG A 137 11.03 -14.22 -5.72
CA ARG A 137 11.38 -14.70 -5.53
C ARG A 137 11.59 -15.51 -5.30
N TRP A 138 11.53 -16.02 -5.53
CA TRP A 138 11.97 -16.87 -5.31
C TRP A 138 12.79 -16.77 -4.72
N GLU A 139 12.87 -16.24 -4.57
CA GLU A 139 13.55 -16.22 -4.01
C GLU A 139 13.46 -16.45 -2.93
N LEU A 140 12.73 -16.53 -2.42
CA LEU A 140 12.58 -16.95 -1.46
C LEU A 140 12.55 -18.09 -1.40
N PHE A 141 12.21 -18.65 -1.94
CA PHE A 141 12.31 -19.65 -2.03
C PHE A 141 12.95 -19.99 -2.50
N GLY A 142 13.11 -19.79 -3.11
CA GLY A 142 13.90 -20.05 -3.23
C GLY A 142 14.00 -20.40 -3.19
N GLY A 143 13.94 -20.55 -3.16
CA GLY A 143 14.22 -20.95 -2.81
C GLY A 143 13.70 -21.73 -2.74
N LEU A 144 13.09 -22.07 -2.45
CA LEU A 144 12.88 -22.93 -2.60
C LEU A 144 13.00 -23.40 -3.63
N PHE A 145 13.01 -23.63 -4.17
CA PHE A 145 13.61 -23.87 -5.06
C PHE A 145 14.35 -23.53 -5.63
N GLY A 146 14.30 -23.39 -5.66
CA GLY A 146 15.19 -23.01 -5.66
C GLY A 146 15.71 -22.61 -6.12
N ASN A 147 15.63 -22.47 -6.10
CA ASN A 147 16.30 -21.95 -6.17
C ASN A 147 16.72 -21.53 -6.46
N THR A 148 16.42 -21.60 -6.50
CA THR A 148 16.91 -21.08 -6.49
C THR A 148 17.40 -20.40 -6.81
N LYS A 149 17.25 -20.11 -6.95
CA LYS A 149 17.77 -19.37 -6.97
C LYS A 149 18.36 -19.01 -6.94
#